data_93fde64949e6edc83b92cb03f02e8746
#
_entry.id   93fde64949e6edc83b92cb03f02e8746
#
_cell.length_a   1.000
_cell.length_b   1.000
_cell.length_c   1.000
_cell.angle_alpha   90.00
_cell.angle_beta   90.00
_cell.angle_gamma   90.00
#
_symmetry.space_group_name_H-M   'P 1'
#
loop_
_entity.id
_entity.type
_entity.pdbx_description
1 polymer ?
#
loop_
_entity_poly.entity_id
_entity_poly.type
_entity_poly.pdbx_seq_one_letter_code
_entity_poly.pdbx_strand_id
1 'polypeptide(L)'
;MEATQQVIKALWHYNEQSAPLVAAFLDTLELPAEYISLHVRAGDKFTETEMYDFSEYMIPAARFSRNQEAFILTDDYTVIEQLRQQYPSWRFHTLCAPTERGYFHRDFVKQDKQFKYMQHLKLFANMDICAGATKFIGTYSSNPGMYMGMRIGPERCFCLDFDEWLIW
;
A
#
# COMPACT_ATOMS: atom_id res chain seq x y z
N MET A 1 -17.73 -7.87 10.55
CA MET A 1 -17.04 -7.16 9.47
C MET A 1 -17.69 -5.80 9.14
N GLU A 2 -18.94 -5.75 8.79
CA GLU A 2 -19.66 -4.51 8.46
C GLU A 2 -19.57 -3.43 9.56
N ALA A 3 -19.77 -3.81 10.82
CA ALA A 3 -19.63 -2.89 11.95
C ALA A 3 -18.20 -2.31 12.06
N THR A 4 -17.17 -3.12 11.82
CA THR A 4 -15.77 -2.68 11.83
C THR A 4 -15.51 -1.66 10.72
N GLN A 5 -16.02 -1.91 9.51
CA GLN A 5 -15.89 -0.99 8.38
C GLN A 5 -16.60 0.35 8.66
N GLN A 6 -17.79 0.32 9.29
CA GLN A 6 -18.50 1.54 9.69
C GLN A 6 -17.73 2.34 10.72
N VAL A 7 -17.14 1.69 11.72
CA VAL A 7 -16.29 2.35 12.73
C VAL A 7 -15.07 2.98 12.07
N ILE A 8 -14.35 2.25 11.22
CA ILE A 8 -13.19 2.79 10.51
C ILE A 8 -13.60 3.99 9.64
N LYS A 9 -14.68 3.88 8.87
CA LYS A 9 -15.19 4.99 8.07
C LYS A 9 -15.54 6.22 8.92
N ALA A 10 -16.06 6.01 10.13
CA ALA A 10 -16.38 7.08 11.07
C ALA A 10 -15.13 7.73 11.69
N LEU A 11 -14.05 6.98 11.88
CA LEU A 11 -12.82 7.46 12.52
C LEU A 11 -11.77 7.99 11.53
N TRP A 12 -11.83 7.55 10.26
CA TRP A 12 -10.83 7.90 9.25
C TRP A 12 -11.16 9.23 8.59
N HIS A 13 -10.76 10.31 9.25
CA HIS A 13 -10.79 11.65 8.68
C HIS A 13 -9.55 12.45 9.03
N TYR A 14 -9.25 13.41 8.19
CA TYR A 14 -8.15 14.32 8.37
C TYR A 14 -8.68 15.64 8.98
N ASN A 15 -7.94 16.18 9.93
CA ASN A 15 -8.20 17.54 10.43
C ASN A 15 -7.84 18.60 9.37
N GLU A 16 -8.21 19.84 9.62
CA GLU A 16 -7.98 20.98 8.71
C GLU A 16 -6.52 21.18 8.30
N GLN A 17 -5.57 20.80 9.16
CA GLN A 17 -4.14 20.92 8.87
C GLN A 17 -3.62 19.75 8.00
N SER A 18 -4.10 18.54 8.22
CA SER A 18 -3.64 17.32 7.54
C SER A 18 -4.31 17.13 6.18
N ALA A 19 -5.58 17.51 6.04
CA ALA A 19 -6.36 17.28 4.83
C ALA A 19 -5.70 17.83 3.55
N PRO A 20 -5.24 19.11 3.50
CA PRO A 20 -4.61 19.64 2.30
C PRO A 20 -3.26 18.97 1.98
N LEU A 21 -2.53 18.49 3.01
CA LEU A 21 -1.26 17.81 2.82
C LEU A 21 -1.46 16.39 2.25
N VAL A 22 -2.49 15.68 2.70
CA VAL A 22 -2.86 14.39 2.14
C VAL A 22 -3.37 14.57 0.71
N ALA A 23 -4.23 15.54 0.44
CA ALA A 23 -4.70 15.87 -0.89
C ALA A 23 -3.54 16.15 -1.85
N ALA A 24 -2.52 16.89 -1.42
CA ALA A 24 -1.35 17.16 -2.22
C ALA A 24 -0.59 15.89 -2.65
N PHE A 25 -0.55 14.84 -1.83
CA PHE A 25 -0.01 13.54 -2.26
C PHE A 25 -0.89 12.88 -3.32
N LEU A 26 -2.21 12.90 -3.16
CA LEU A 26 -3.15 12.31 -4.09
C LEU A 26 -3.09 13.00 -5.45
N ASP A 27 -2.98 14.32 -5.47
CA ASP A 27 -2.91 15.16 -6.67
C ASP A 27 -1.62 14.93 -7.51
N THR A 28 -0.59 14.27 -6.94
CA THR A 28 0.62 13.91 -7.70
C THR A 28 0.42 12.71 -8.64
N LEU A 29 -0.71 12.01 -8.53
CA LEU A 29 -0.96 10.78 -9.28
C LEU A 29 -2.14 10.93 -10.22
N GLU A 30 -1.94 10.52 -11.46
CA GLU A 30 -3.00 10.32 -12.44
C GLU A 30 -3.42 8.84 -12.44
N LEU A 31 -4.29 8.48 -11.49
CA LEU A 31 -4.80 7.11 -11.39
C LEU A 31 -6.00 6.92 -12.33
N PRO A 32 -6.08 5.78 -13.04
CA PRO A 32 -7.27 5.45 -13.81
C PRO A 32 -8.46 5.15 -12.87
N ALA A 33 -9.68 5.15 -13.43
CA ALA A 33 -10.89 4.84 -12.68
C ALA A 33 -10.89 3.41 -12.09
N GLU A 34 -10.24 2.48 -12.76
CA GLU A 34 -10.07 1.10 -12.31
C GLU A 34 -8.58 0.77 -12.22
N TYR A 35 -8.14 0.30 -11.08
CA TYR A 35 -6.79 -0.21 -10.82
C TYR A 35 -6.83 -1.20 -9.66
N ILE A 36 -5.80 -2.00 -9.54
CA ILE A 36 -5.54 -2.82 -8.35
C ILE A 36 -4.44 -2.18 -7.51
N SER A 37 -4.33 -2.57 -6.25
CA SER A 37 -3.23 -2.13 -5.39
C SER A 37 -2.43 -3.30 -4.85
N LEU A 38 -1.11 -3.16 -4.82
CA LEU A 38 -0.17 -4.12 -4.28
C LEU A 38 0.57 -3.49 -3.11
N HIS A 39 0.66 -4.18 -1.97
CA HIS A 39 1.54 -3.80 -0.88
C HIS A 39 2.78 -4.69 -0.89
N VAL A 40 3.87 -4.15 -1.42
CA VAL A 40 5.18 -4.82 -1.52
C VAL A 40 6.12 -4.14 -0.54
N ARG A 41 6.32 -4.75 0.61
CA ARG A 41 7.21 -4.23 1.63
C ARG A 41 8.65 -4.68 1.38
N ALA A 42 9.58 -3.73 1.52
CA ALA A 42 11.02 -3.95 1.50
C ALA A 42 11.64 -3.49 2.85
N GLY A 43 12.82 -2.91 2.86
CA GLY A 43 13.45 -2.35 4.05
C GLY A 43 13.84 -3.40 5.09
N ASP A 44 13.52 -3.16 6.36
CA ASP A 44 13.91 -4.03 7.49
C ASP A 44 13.05 -5.31 7.63
N LYS A 45 12.05 -5.51 6.77
CA LYS A 45 11.13 -6.66 6.87
C LYS A 45 11.81 -8.02 6.64
N PHE A 46 12.92 -8.08 5.89
CA PHE A 46 13.68 -9.32 5.71
C PHE A 46 14.22 -9.92 7.02
N THR A 47 14.26 -9.13 8.10
CA THR A 47 14.65 -9.63 9.43
C THR A 47 13.52 -10.33 10.16
N GLU A 48 12.28 -10.19 9.71
CA GLU A 48 11.09 -10.71 10.38
C GLU A 48 10.44 -11.87 9.62
N THR A 49 10.41 -11.80 8.29
CA THR A 49 9.74 -12.79 7.43
C THR A 49 10.47 -12.97 6.11
N GLU A 50 10.27 -14.13 5.47
CA GLU A 50 10.69 -14.36 4.10
C GLU A 50 10.00 -13.38 3.14
N MET A 51 10.78 -12.84 2.19
CA MET A 51 10.27 -11.91 1.19
C MET A 51 9.63 -12.69 0.04
N TYR A 52 8.43 -12.31 -0.33
CA TYR A 52 7.74 -12.87 -1.49
C TYR A 52 8.37 -12.39 -2.79
N ASP A 53 8.50 -13.28 -3.77
CA ASP A 53 8.90 -12.91 -5.13
C ASP A 53 7.82 -12.06 -5.81
N PHE A 54 8.21 -11.20 -6.74
CA PHE A 54 7.25 -10.34 -7.46
C PHE A 54 6.21 -11.14 -8.24
N SER A 55 6.54 -12.35 -8.70
CA SER A 55 5.58 -13.21 -9.39
C SER A 55 4.40 -13.60 -8.49
N GLU A 56 4.61 -13.74 -7.18
CA GLU A 56 3.55 -14.08 -6.23
C GLU A 56 2.52 -12.95 -6.09
N TYR A 57 2.96 -11.69 -6.26
CA TYR A 57 2.06 -10.55 -6.36
C TYR A 57 1.42 -10.42 -7.75
N MET A 58 2.21 -10.65 -8.80
CA MET A 58 1.77 -10.37 -10.17
C MET A 58 0.85 -11.44 -10.75
N ILE A 59 0.94 -12.71 -10.30
CA ILE A 59 0.01 -13.78 -10.71
C ILE A 59 -1.44 -13.42 -10.30
N PRO A 60 -1.75 -13.13 -9.01
CA PRO A 60 -3.10 -12.67 -8.65
C PRO A 60 -3.42 -11.29 -9.25
N ALA A 61 -2.44 -10.41 -9.40
CA ALA A 61 -2.63 -9.12 -10.06
C ALA A 61 -3.18 -9.29 -11.48
N ALA A 62 -2.58 -10.15 -12.29
CA ALA A 62 -3.03 -10.43 -13.65
C ALA A 62 -4.43 -11.07 -13.69
N ARG A 63 -4.82 -11.81 -12.66
CA ARG A 63 -6.15 -12.40 -12.54
C ARG A 63 -7.23 -11.36 -12.25
N PHE A 64 -6.92 -10.34 -11.45
CA PHE A 64 -7.90 -9.35 -10.97
C PHE A 64 -7.91 -8.05 -11.76
N SER A 65 -6.80 -7.67 -12.41
CA SER A 65 -6.73 -6.45 -13.21
C SER A 65 -7.31 -6.67 -14.60
N ARG A 66 -8.10 -5.69 -15.06
CA ARG A 66 -8.65 -5.67 -16.43
C ARG A 66 -7.81 -4.86 -17.40
N ASN A 67 -7.00 -3.94 -16.91
CA ASN A 67 -6.29 -2.93 -17.69
C ASN A 67 -4.78 -2.87 -17.45
N GLN A 68 -4.24 -3.79 -16.64
CA GLN A 68 -2.81 -3.83 -16.27
C GLN A 68 -2.32 -2.53 -15.59
N GLU A 69 -3.18 -1.90 -14.80
CA GLU A 69 -2.89 -0.72 -14.01
C GLU A 69 -2.81 -1.11 -12.52
N ALA A 70 -1.70 -0.81 -11.87
CA ALA A 70 -1.51 -1.13 -10.46
C ALA A 70 -0.89 0.04 -9.69
N PHE A 71 -1.45 0.31 -8.50
CA PHE A 71 -0.81 1.17 -7.51
C PHE A 71 0.06 0.32 -6.58
N ILE A 72 1.31 0.71 -6.38
CA ILE A 72 2.27 0.00 -5.55
C ILE A 72 2.54 0.80 -4.28
N LEU A 73 2.07 0.27 -3.15
CA LEU A 73 2.47 0.71 -1.82
C LEU A 73 3.77 0.00 -1.45
N THR A 74 4.86 0.74 -1.46
CA THR A 74 6.19 0.25 -1.08
C THR A 74 7.00 1.37 -0.42
N ASP A 75 8.00 1.01 0.34
CA ASP A 75 8.97 1.88 1.00
C ASP A 75 10.34 1.89 0.28
N ASP A 76 10.48 1.12 -0.80
CA ASP A 76 11.71 1.05 -1.60
C ASP A 76 11.41 1.18 -3.09
N TYR A 77 11.98 2.21 -3.73
CA TYR A 77 11.75 2.48 -5.15
C TYR A 77 12.37 1.43 -6.07
N THR A 78 13.35 0.65 -5.60
CA THR A 78 13.91 -0.45 -6.39
C THR A 78 12.86 -1.51 -6.76
N VAL A 79 11.82 -1.67 -5.93
CA VAL A 79 10.64 -2.49 -6.24
C VAL A 79 9.96 -2.02 -7.52
N ILE A 80 9.78 -0.70 -7.68
CA ILE A 80 9.14 -0.11 -8.86
C ILE A 80 10.00 -0.32 -10.12
N GLU A 81 11.32 -0.12 -9.99
CA GLU A 81 12.27 -0.30 -11.09
C GLU A 81 12.24 -1.75 -11.59
N GLN A 82 12.28 -2.71 -10.67
CA GLN A 82 12.26 -4.14 -11.00
C GLN A 82 10.91 -4.59 -11.57
N LEU A 83 9.79 -4.13 -11.01
CA LEU A 83 8.46 -4.41 -11.56
C LEU A 83 8.31 -3.89 -12.98
N ARG A 84 8.76 -2.65 -13.27
CA ARG A 84 8.74 -2.08 -14.63
C ARG A 84 9.61 -2.85 -15.62
N GLN A 85 10.75 -3.35 -15.15
CA GLN A 85 11.65 -4.16 -15.96
C GLN A 85 11.07 -5.55 -16.28
N GLN A 86 10.49 -6.21 -15.28
CA GLN A 86 9.98 -7.58 -15.42
C GLN A 86 8.61 -7.63 -16.09
N TYR A 87 7.78 -6.60 -15.89
CA TYR A 87 6.40 -6.53 -16.38
C TYR A 87 6.13 -5.26 -17.20
N PRO A 88 6.78 -5.09 -18.37
CA PRO A 88 6.76 -3.84 -19.14
C PRO A 88 5.39 -3.50 -19.76
N SER A 89 4.45 -4.45 -19.80
CA SER A 89 3.08 -4.21 -20.22
C SER A 89 2.20 -3.56 -19.15
N TRP A 90 2.68 -3.55 -17.90
CA TRP A 90 1.95 -2.97 -16.78
C TRP A 90 2.32 -1.50 -16.56
N ARG A 91 1.34 -0.71 -16.15
CA ARG A 91 1.58 0.64 -15.66
C ARG A 91 1.52 0.65 -14.14
N PHE A 92 2.65 1.03 -13.51
CA PHE A 92 2.81 1.08 -12.07
C PHE A 92 2.83 2.52 -11.58
N HIS A 93 1.90 2.83 -10.68
CA HIS A 93 1.77 4.09 -9.97
C HIS A 93 2.28 3.92 -8.53
N THR A 94 2.87 4.95 -7.95
CA THR A 94 3.36 4.91 -6.57
C THR A 94 3.59 6.31 -6.02
N LEU A 95 3.46 6.47 -4.71
CA LEU A 95 3.94 7.65 -3.98
C LEU A 95 5.39 7.48 -3.48
N CYS A 96 5.99 6.29 -3.65
CA CYS A 96 7.39 6.06 -3.29
C CYS A 96 8.29 6.94 -4.16
N ALA A 97 9.12 7.77 -3.53
CA ALA A 97 10.03 8.66 -4.26
C ALA A 97 11.25 7.88 -4.79
N PRO A 98 11.84 8.27 -5.94
CA PRO A 98 13.02 7.61 -6.52
C PRO A 98 14.24 7.51 -5.58
N THR A 99 14.27 8.29 -4.52
CA THR A 99 15.35 8.31 -3.52
C THR A 99 15.09 7.41 -2.32
N GLU A 100 13.89 6.86 -2.18
CA GLU A 100 13.54 5.98 -1.05
C GLU A 100 14.12 4.57 -1.28
N ARG A 101 14.75 4.03 -0.23
CA ARG A 101 15.48 2.74 -0.25
C ARG A 101 15.15 1.89 0.97
N GLY A 102 13.87 1.76 1.26
CA GLY A 102 13.36 0.97 2.37
C GLY A 102 13.19 1.74 3.67
N TYR A 103 12.25 1.29 4.48
CA TYR A 103 12.04 1.79 5.83
C TYR A 103 12.91 1.01 6.81
N PHE A 104 13.71 1.74 7.59
CA PHE A 104 14.52 1.21 8.69
C PHE A 104 14.14 1.93 9.98
N HIS A 105 13.52 1.22 10.90
CA HIS A 105 13.01 1.80 12.16
C HIS A 105 14.09 2.55 12.93
N ARG A 106 15.30 1.98 13.02
CA ARG A 106 16.46 2.59 13.71
C ARG A 106 16.81 3.99 13.19
N ASP A 107 16.64 4.21 11.90
CA ASP A 107 16.98 5.49 11.27
C ASP A 107 15.78 6.45 11.29
N PHE A 108 14.57 5.92 11.16
CA PHE A 108 13.34 6.70 11.26
C PHE A 108 13.18 7.38 12.63
N VAL A 109 13.49 6.68 13.74
CA VAL A 109 13.34 7.25 15.10
C VAL A 109 14.26 8.46 15.34
N LYS A 110 15.37 8.59 14.60
CA LYS A 110 16.32 9.71 14.70
C LYS A 110 15.89 10.94 13.91
N GLN A 111 14.93 10.80 13.00
CA GLN A 111 14.45 11.91 12.17
C GLN A 111 13.68 12.93 13.02
N ASP A 112 13.60 14.17 12.53
CA ASP A 112 12.84 15.23 13.17
C ASP A 112 11.32 14.98 13.13
N LYS A 113 10.58 15.77 13.91
CA LYS A 113 9.12 15.64 14.03
C LYS A 113 8.40 15.93 12.72
N GLN A 114 8.87 16.94 11.96
CA GLN A 114 8.24 17.34 10.71
C GLN A 114 8.38 16.25 9.66
N PHE A 115 9.57 15.66 9.52
CA PHE A 115 9.81 14.53 8.63
C PHE A 115 8.89 13.35 8.98
N LYS A 116 8.86 12.94 10.26
CA LYS A 116 7.98 11.85 10.73
C LYS A 116 6.52 12.12 10.43
N TYR A 117 6.07 13.34 10.67
CA TYR A 117 4.69 13.74 10.39
C TYR A 117 4.35 13.60 8.91
N MET A 118 5.20 14.09 8.01
CA MET A 118 5.00 13.99 6.57
C MET A 118 5.00 12.53 6.08
N GLN A 119 5.89 11.68 6.64
CA GLN A 119 5.92 10.25 6.30
C GLN A 119 4.63 9.53 6.73
N HIS A 120 4.06 9.87 7.89
CA HIS A 120 2.77 9.32 8.31
C HIS A 120 1.63 9.80 7.41
N LEU A 121 1.59 11.09 7.02
CA LEU A 121 0.58 11.58 6.08
C LEU A 121 0.69 10.91 4.72
N LYS A 122 1.92 10.69 4.23
CA LYS A 122 2.17 9.94 3.00
C LYS A 122 1.67 8.49 3.12
N LEU A 123 1.91 7.83 4.26
CA LEU A 123 1.36 6.49 4.51
C LEU A 123 -0.16 6.50 4.48
N PHE A 124 -0.82 7.49 5.09
CA PHE A 124 -2.27 7.61 5.06
C PHE A 124 -2.81 7.84 3.64
N ALA A 125 -2.15 8.70 2.84
CA ALA A 125 -2.49 8.85 1.42
C ALA A 125 -2.36 7.53 0.64
N ASN A 126 -1.28 6.78 0.87
CA ASN A 126 -1.11 5.44 0.30
C ASN A 126 -2.28 4.50 0.69
N MET A 127 -2.71 4.53 1.96
CA MET A 127 -3.83 3.69 2.42
C MET A 127 -5.16 4.10 1.79
N ASP A 128 -5.38 5.40 1.54
CA ASP A 128 -6.56 5.89 0.82
C ASP A 128 -6.58 5.42 -0.63
N ILE A 129 -5.44 5.51 -1.31
CA ILE A 129 -5.31 5.00 -2.68
C ILE A 129 -5.55 3.48 -2.71
N CYS A 130 -4.94 2.73 -1.81
CA CYS A 130 -5.17 1.28 -1.71
C CYS A 130 -6.65 0.95 -1.47
N ALA A 131 -7.34 1.73 -0.64
CA ALA A 131 -8.77 1.53 -0.37
C ALA A 131 -9.67 1.86 -1.57
N GLY A 132 -9.24 2.74 -2.47
CA GLY A 132 -9.91 3.07 -3.72
C GLY A 132 -9.78 2.00 -4.81
N ALA A 133 -8.78 1.12 -4.74
CA ALA A 133 -8.53 0.07 -5.71
C ALA A 133 -9.66 -0.96 -5.79
N THR A 134 -9.83 -1.58 -6.96
CA THR A 134 -10.82 -2.67 -7.14
C THR A 134 -10.46 -3.92 -6.34
N LYS A 135 -9.16 -4.19 -6.17
CA LYS A 135 -8.60 -5.27 -5.36
C LYS A 135 -7.31 -4.84 -4.70
N PHE A 136 -7.13 -5.22 -3.44
CA PHE A 136 -5.88 -5.09 -2.70
C PHE A 136 -5.19 -6.45 -2.61
N ILE A 137 -3.88 -6.50 -2.89
CA ILE A 137 -3.04 -7.70 -2.80
C ILE A 137 -1.88 -7.40 -1.86
N GLY A 138 -1.67 -8.24 -0.86
CA GLY A 138 -0.60 -8.04 0.10
C GLY A 138 -0.56 -9.15 1.14
N THR A 139 0.28 -8.96 2.18
CA THR A 139 0.42 -9.89 3.28
C THR A 139 -0.46 -9.48 4.46
N TYR A 140 -1.16 -10.43 5.04
CA TYR A 140 -1.95 -10.21 6.25
C TYR A 140 -1.05 -9.95 7.47
N SER A 141 0.13 -10.56 7.54
CA SER A 141 1.11 -10.35 8.61
C SER A 141 1.66 -8.92 8.70
N SER A 142 1.35 -8.05 7.75
CA SER A 142 1.73 -6.63 7.80
C SER A 142 0.62 -5.75 8.38
N ASN A 143 0.99 -4.70 9.13
CA ASN A 143 0.01 -3.74 9.66
C ASN A 143 -0.87 -3.10 8.56
N PRO A 144 -0.34 -2.64 7.41
CA PRO A 144 -1.16 -2.17 6.30
C PRO A 144 -2.11 -3.24 5.77
N GLY A 145 -1.65 -4.48 5.64
CA GLY A 145 -2.48 -5.59 5.17
C GLY A 145 -3.66 -5.88 6.10
N MET A 146 -3.40 -6.06 7.40
CA MET A 146 -4.48 -6.24 8.41
C MET A 146 -5.48 -5.09 8.37
N TYR A 147 -4.99 -3.86 8.32
CA TYR A 147 -5.85 -2.69 8.28
C TYR A 147 -6.71 -2.65 7.01
N MET A 148 -6.14 -2.99 5.85
CA MET A 148 -6.91 -3.02 4.59
C MET A 148 -8.03 -4.05 4.64
N GLY A 149 -7.79 -5.24 5.17
CA GLY A 149 -8.83 -6.25 5.37
C GLY A 149 -9.99 -5.76 6.23
N MET A 150 -9.71 -4.99 7.28
CA MET A 150 -10.72 -4.36 8.13
C MET A 150 -11.44 -3.19 7.44
N ARG A 151 -10.71 -2.40 6.63
CA ARG A 151 -11.24 -1.17 6.02
C ARG A 151 -12.14 -1.42 4.82
N ILE A 152 -11.74 -2.32 3.91
CA ILE A 152 -12.44 -2.54 2.65
C ILE A 152 -13.10 -3.92 2.56
N GLY A 153 -12.90 -4.78 3.53
CA GLY A 153 -13.42 -6.14 3.60
C GLY A 153 -12.51 -7.18 2.93
N PRO A 154 -12.52 -8.41 3.45
CA PRO A 154 -11.68 -9.50 2.95
C PRO A 154 -12.00 -9.86 1.50
N GLU A 155 -13.24 -9.69 1.06
CA GLU A 155 -13.69 -9.96 -0.30
C GLU A 155 -12.98 -9.08 -1.34
N ARG A 156 -12.50 -7.90 -0.94
CA ARG A 156 -11.69 -6.99 -1.78
C ARG A 156 -10.19 -7.17 -1.59
N CYS A 157 -9.77 -8.07 -0.71
CA CYS A 157 -8.38 -8.37 -0.42
C CYS A 157 -7.98 -9.73 -0.98
N PHE A 158 -6.71 -9.87 -1.39
CA PHE A 158 -6.06 -11.13 -1.67
C PHE A 158 -4.81 -11.22 -0.81
N CYS A 159 -4.74 -12.25 0.01
CA CYS A 159 -3.66 -12.45 0.96
C CYS A 159 -2.63 -13.43 0.38
N LEU A 160 -1.33 -13.12 0.52
CA LEU A 160 -0.25 -13.96 0.04
C LEU A 160 0.21 -14.97 1.09
N ASP A 161 0.08 -14.64 2.36
CA ASP A 161 0.65 -15.40 3.48
C ASP A 161 -0.38 -16.24 4.27
N PHE A 162 -1.68 -16.04 4.04
CA PHE A 162 -2.75 -16.81 4.69
C PHE A 162 -3.88 -17.10 3.70
N ASP A 163 -4.53 -18.25 3.85
CA ASP A 163 -5.66 -18.65 2.99
C ASP A 163 -6.90 -17.77 3.23
N GLU A 164 -7.06 -17.27 4.44
CA GLU A 164 -8.17 -16.41 4.85
C GLU A 164 -7.68 -15.22 5.66
N TRP A 165 -8.39 -14.09 5.54
CA TRP A 165 -8.21 -12.95 6.42
C TRP A 165 -8.76 -13.27 7.80
N LEU A 166 -7.88 -13.55 8.74
CA LEU A 166 -8.24 -13.76 10.13
C LEU A 166 -8.32 -12.40 10.83
N ILE A 167 -9.51 -12.03 11.27
CA ILE A 167 -9.72 -10.86 12.13
C ILE A 167 -9.97 -11.37 13.53
N TRP A 168 -9.04 -11.06 14.39
CA TRP A 168 -9.09 -11.39 15.82
C TRP A 168 -10.06 -10.47 16.55
#